data_d12a80a1cf25c30a0b27e5f36edcf907
#
_entry.id   d12a80a1cf25c30a0b27e5f36edcf907
#
_cell.length_a   1.000
_cell.length_b   1.000
_cell.length_c   1.000
_cell.angle_alpha   90.00
_cell.angle_beta   90.00
_cell.angle_gamma   90.00
#
_symmetry.space_group_name_H-M   'P 1'
#
loop_
_entity.id
_entity.type
_entity.pdbx_description
1 polymer ?
#
loop_
_entity_poly.entity_id
_entity_poly.type
_entity_poly.pdbx_seq_one_letter_code
_entity_poly.pdbx_strand_id
1 'polypeptide(L)'
;MKTLINLAAAVSLAVTGGAALAASASAHGYVGQKLAANAKITMAQARVIALKAHPGRVTDQELENEGGGSGLRYSFDIVSGGKTFEVGVDARSGAVLENKAEGKNPD
;
A
#
# COMPACT_ATOMS: atom_id res chain seq x y z
N MET A 1 -5.81 18.07 20.53
CA MET A 1 -5.69 17.71 19.99
C MET A 1 -5.52 17.38 19.41
N LYS A 2 -5.63 17.27 19.60
CA LYS A 2 -5.45 16.77 18.97
C LYS A 2 -5.39 16.44 18.08
N THR A 3 -5.74 16.52 17.97
CA THR A 3 -5.69 16.05 16.98
C THR A 3 -5.57 15.96 16.11
N LEU A 4 -5.72 16.07 16.18
CA LEU A 4 -5.57 15.78 15.18
C LEU A 4 -5.20 15.74 14.37
N ILE A 5 -5.21 15.98 14.51
CA ILE A 5 -4.89 15.81 13.57
C ILE A 5 -4.39 15.59 12.88
N ASN A 6 -4.42 15.61 13.13
CA ASN A 6 -3.91 15.23 12.28
C ASN A 6 -3.70 14.91 11.50
N LEU A 7 -3.87 15.01 11.68
CA LEU A 7 -3.64 14.59 10.72
C LEU A 7 -3.52 14.52 9.86
N ALA A 8 -3.70 14.77 10.00
CA ALA A 8 -3.64 14.53 8.92
C ALA A 8 -3.30 14.65 8.27
N ALA A 9 -3.13 14.94 8.52
CA ALA A 9 -2.76 14.84 7.68
C ALA A 9 -2.35 14.80 7.15
N ALA A 10 -2.28 15.00 7.39
CA ALA A 10 -1.87 14.75 6.63
C ALA A 10 -1.77 14.74 6.01
N VAL A 11 -1.87 14.96 6.14
CA VAL A 11 -1.72 14.79 5.22
C VAL A 11 -1.59 15.12 4.46
N SER A 12 -1.64 15.53 4.46
CA SER A 12 -1.42 15.69 3.51
C SER A 12 -0.81 15.95 3.05
N LEU A 13 -0.59 16.30 3.43
CA LEU A 13 0.10 16.39 2.81
C LEU A 13 0.70 16.25 2.30
N ALA A 14 0.72 16.27 2.60
CA ALA A 14 1.34 16.09 1.97
C ALA A 14 1.47 16.07 1.42
N VAL A 15 1.18 16.09 1.43
CA VAL A 15 1.35 15.99 0.61
C VAL A 15 1.75 16.34 -0.10
N THR A 16 1.34 16.57 0.08
CA THR A 16 1.84 17.12 -1.05
C THR A 16 3.30 17.01 -1.27
N GLY A 17 4.05 17.19 -0.38
CA GLY A 17 5.46 17.04 -0.58
C GLY A 17 5.83 15.71 -1.12
N GLY A 18 5.00 14.78 -0.95
CA GLY A 18 5.27 13.47 -1.45
C GLY A 18 5.15 13.31 -2.94
N ALA A 19 4.76 14.36 -3.63
CA ALA A 19 4.54 14.25 -5.05
C ALA A 19 5.74 13.73 -5.81
N ALA A 20 6.91 14.20 -5.48
CA ALA A 20 8.10 13.75 -6.20
C ALA A 20 8.35 12.27 -5.98
N LEU A 21 8.12 11.80 -4.79
CA LEU A 21 8.31 10.39 -4.50
C LEU A 21 7.30 9.55 -5.21
N ALA A 22 6.07 10.03 -5.26
CA ALA A 22 5.03 9.29 -5.94
C ALA A 22 5.34 9.16 -7.42
N ALA A 23 5.80 10.24 -8.02
CA ALA A 23 6.16 10.19 -9.43
C ALA A 23 7.28 9.21 -9.68
N SER A 24 8.26 9.20 -8.78
CA SER A 24 9.35 8.29 -8.91
C SER A 24 8.92 6.84 -8.83
N ALA A 25 8.04 6.56 -7.88
CA ALA A 25 7.55 5.21 -7.73
C ALA A 25 6.80 4.76 -8.97
N SER A 26 6.01 5.64 -9.57
CA SER A 26 5.25 5.24 -10.74
C SER A 26 6.11 5.02 -11.95
N ALA A 27 7.28 5.62 -12.00
CA ALA A 27 8.13 5.49 -13.15
C ALA A 27 8.59 4.07 -13.39
N HIS A 28 8.59 3.23 -12.39
CA HIS A 28 9.10 1.88 -12.53
C HIS A 28 8.05 0.85 -12.90
N GLY A 29 6.81 1.22 -12.79
CA GLY A 29 5.76 0.28 -13.10
C GLY A 29 5.62 -0.83 -12.06
N TYR A 30 4.60 -1.62 -12.20
CA TYR A 30 4.35 -2.76 -11.33
C TYR A 30 3.25 -3.61 -11.95
N VAL A 31 3.11 -4.83 -11.48
CA VAL A 31 2.09 -5.75 -11.99
C VAL A 31 0.72 -5.14 -11.71
N GLY A 32 -0.11 -5.11 -12.72
CA GLY A 32 -1.45 -4.57 -12.61
C GLY A 32 -1.54 -3.07 -12.77
N GLN A 33 -0.47 -2.41 -13.16
CA GLN A 33 -0.45 -0.95 -13.25
C GLN A 33 -1.60 -0.38 -14.08
N LYS A 34 -2.03 -1.09 -15.10
CA LYS A 34 -3.13 -0.60 -15.93
C LYS A 34 -4.44 -0.47 -15.16
N LEU A 35 -4.56 -1.12 -14.02
CA LEU A 35 -5.75 -1.00 -13.18
C LEU A 35 -5.75 0.30 -12.37
N ALA A 36 -4.64 1.03 -12.38
CA ALA A 36 -4.51 2.23 -11.56
C ALA A 36 -5.55 3.29 -11.86
N ALA A 37 -6.09 3.30 -13.06
CA ALA A 37 -7.13 4.26 -13.42
C ALA A 37 -8.39 4.09 -12.57
N ASN A 38 -8.59 2.90 -12.02
CA ASN A 38 -9.77 2.61 -11.20
C ASN A 38 -9.50 2.77 -9.70
N ALA A 39 -8.27 3.08 -9.33
CA ALA A 39 -7.90 3.27 -7.94
C ALA A 39 -8.14 4.71 -7.53
N LYS A 40 -8.36 4.92 -6.24
CA LYS A 40 -8.49 6.27 -5.69
C LYS A 40 -7.25 6.70 -4.94
N ILE A 41 -6.42 5.75 -4.55
CA ILE A 41 -5.13 6.08 -3.95
C ILE A 41 -4.04 5.50 -4.85
N THR A 42 -2.85 6.06 -4.75
CA THR A 42 -1.74 5.63 -5.59
C THR A 42 -1.00 4.47 -4.92
N MET A 43 -0.16 3.79 -5.70
CA MET A 43 0.72 2.76 -5.15
C MET A 43 1.58 3.34 -4.03
N ALA A 44 2.10 4.56 -4.21
CA ALA A 44 2.94 5.17 -3.20
C ALA A 44 2.18 5.40 -1.89
N GLN A 45 0.93 5.86 -2.00
CA GLN A 45 0.10 6.06 -0.82
C GLN A 45 -0.22 4.74 -0.14
N ALA A 46 -0.55 3.73 -0.92
CA ALA A 46 -0.86 2.42 -0.37
C ALA A 46 0.36 1.81 0.33
N ARG A 47 1.54 2.05 -0.23
CA ARG A 47 2.77 1.55 0.36
C ARG A 47 3.02 2.15 1.75
N VAL A 48 2.75 3.44 1.90
CA VAL A 48 2.88 4.08 3.20
C VAL A 48 1.92 3.43 4.20
N ILE A 49 0.70 3.19 3.77
CA ILE A 49 -0.30 2.56 4.62
C ILE A 49 0.16 1.14 5.01
N ALA A 50 0.66 0.39 4.04
CA ALA A 50 1.11 -0.97 4.29
C ALA A 50 2.26 -1.00 5.29
N LEU A 51 3.23 -0.08 5.13
CA LEU A 51 4.39 -0.05 6.01
C LEU A 51 4.04 0.44 7.40
N LYS A 52 2.99 1.21 7.55
CA LYS A 52 2.51 1.57 8.86
C LYS A 52 1.86 0.37 9.54
N ALA A 53 1.13 -0.40 8.78
CA ALA A 53 0.48 -1.59 9.30
C ALA A 53 1.51 -2.67 9.64
N HIS A 54 2.56 -2.77 8.83
CA HIS A 54 3.59 -3.78 9.05
C HIS A 54 4.94 -3.24 8.60
N PRO A 55 5.73 -2.67 9.50
CA PRO A 55 7.04 -2.13 9.14
C PRO A 55 7.99 -3.21 8.65
N GLY A 56 8.80 -2.88 7.67
CA GLY A 56 9.76 -3.83 7.12
C GLY A 56 10.22 -3.38 5.74
N ARG A 57 10.69 -4.33 4.96
CA ARG A 57 11.21 -4.05 3.63
C ARG A 57 10.27 -4.61 2.58
N VAL A 58 9.76 -3.76 1.72
CA VAL A 58 8.87 -4.20 0.64
C VAL A 58 9.69 -4.91 -0.42
N THR A 59 9.35 -6.15 -0.71
CA THR A 59 10.05 -6.93 -1.72
C THR A 59 9.21 -7.14 -2.97
N ASP A 60 7.90 -6.92 -2.89
CA ASP A 60 7.04 -7.05 -4.04
C ASP A 60 5.82 -6.17 -3.85
N GLN A 61 5.28 -5.66 -4.95
CA GLN A 61 4.09 -4.83 -4.89
C GLN A 61 3.31 -4.96 -6.19
N GLU A 62 1.99 -5.06 -6.09
CA GLU A 62 1.15 -5.19 -7.26
C GLU A 62 -0.24 -4.64 -6.98
N LEU A 63 -0.98 -4.38 -8.04
CA LEU A 63 -2.36 -3.95 -7.98
C LEU A 63 -3.19 -5.01 -8.67
N GLU A 64 -4.24 -5.47 -8.02
CA GLU A 64 -5.00 -6.59 -8.53
C GLU A 64 -6.47 -6.48 -8.19
N ASN A 65 -7.29 -7.16 -8.97
CA ASN A 65 -8.68 -7.34 -8.63
C ASN A 65 -8.76 -8.54 -7.70
N GLU A 66 -9.31 -8.31 -6.52
CA GLU A 66 -9.43 -9.40 -5.56
C GLU A 66 -10.59 -9.10 -4.64
N GLY A 67 -11.34 -10.12 -4.29
CA GLY A 67 -12.52 -9.96 -3.44
C GLY A 67 -12.16 -9.34 -2.09
N GLY A 68 -13.12 -8.63 -1.52
CA GLY A 68 -12.92 -7.92 -0.27
C GLY A 68 -12.78 -6.44 -0.53
N GLY A 69 -13.27 -5.62 0.39
CA GLY A 69 -13.24 -4.19 0.21
C GLY A 69 -13.92 -3.78 -1.08
N SER A 70 -13.29 -2.91 -1.84
CA SER A 70 -13.86 -2.43 -3.09
C SER A 70 -13.66 -3.38 -4.26
N GLY A 71 -12.90 -4.45 -4.06
CA GLY A 71 -12.58 -5.37 -5.14
C GLY A 71 -11.30 -5.03 -5.88
N LEU A 72 -10.64 -3.95 -5.49
CA LEU A 72 -9.37 -3.55 -6.08
C LEU A 72 -8.38 -3.35 -4.94
N ARG A 73 -7.23 -3.99 -5.03
CA ARG A 73 -6.31 -4.07 -3.89
C ARG A 73 -4.87 -3.91 -4.33
N TYR A 74 -4.12 -3.12 -3.57
CA TYR A 74 -2.67 -3.11 -3.65
C TYR A 74 -2.16 -4.18 -2.70
N SER A 75 -1.30 -5.07 -3.18
CA SER A 75 -0.73 -6.13 -2.37
C SER A 75 0.77 -5.95 -2.25
N PHE A 76 1.28 -6.15 -1.05
CA PHE A 76 2.69 -5.97 -0.76
C PHE A 76 3.23 -7.19 -0.03
N ASP A 77 4.43 -7.63 -0.42
CA ASP A 77 5.19 -8.56 0.38
C ASP A 77 6.19 -7.75 1.17
N ILE A 78 6.18 -7.91 2.48
CA ILE A 78 7.05 -7.15 3.37
C ILE A 78 7.85 -8.12 4.21
N VAL A 79 9.17 -8.00 4.14
CA VAL A 79 10.06 -8.83 4.95
C VAL A 79 10.34 -8.11 6.26
N SER A 80 10.11 -8.81 7.35
CA SER A 80 10.30 -8.27 8.69
C SER A 80 10.73 -9.41 9.60
N GLY A 81 11.88 -9.25 10.26
CA GLY A 81 12.37 -10.28 11.17
C GLY A 81 12.59 -11.63 10.52
N GLY A 82 13.03 -11.63 9.27
CA GLY A 82 13.30 -12.87 8.57
C GLY A 82 12.08 -13.59 8.03
N LYS A 83 10.91 -12.97 8.13
CA LYS A 83 9.68 -13.54 7.61
C LYS A 83 9.04 -12.62 6.61
N THR A 84 8.28 -13.19 5.70
CA THR A 84 7.54 -12.40 4.72
C THR A 84 6.09 -12.30 5.15
N PHE A 85 5.57 -11.09 5.11
CA PHE A 85 4.17 -10.84 5.43
C PHE A 85 3.48 -10.29 4.20
N GLU A 86 2.25 -10.71 4.01
CA GLU A 86 1.44 -10.19 2.91
C GLU A 86 0.49 -9.14 3.46
N VAL A 87 0.56 -7.93 2.91
CA VAL A 87 -0.29 -6.84 3.36
C VAL A 87 -1.09 -6.34 2.18
N GLY A 88 -2.41 -6.32 2.34
CA GLY A 88 -3.32 -5.86 1.30
C GLY A 88 -3.98 -4.57 1.71
N VAL A 89 -3.99 -3.60 0.81
CA VAL A 89 -4.59 -2.29 1.06
C VAL A 89 -5.63 -2.03 -0.01
N ASP A 90 -6.84 -1.71 0.41
CA ASP A 90 -7.90 -1.41 -0.53
C ASP A 90 -7.52 -0.20 -1.37
N ALA A 91 -7.58 -0.36 -2.69
CA ALA A 91 -7.08 0.68 -3.59
C ALA A 91 -8.01 1.88 -3.69
N ARG A 92 -9.19 1.80 -3.12
CA ARG A 92 -10.12 2.91 -3.17
C ARG A 92 -10.29 3.58 -1.81
N SER A 93 -10.36 2.81 -0.74
CA SER A 93 -10.57 3.36 0.60
C SER A 93 -9.28 3.51 1.40
N GLY A 94 -8.25 2.78 1.06
CA GLY A 94 -7.02 2.76 1.84
C GLY A 94 -7.08 1.86 3.06
N ALA A 95 -8.15 1.10 3.21
CA ALA A 95 -8.27 0.21 4.36
C ALA A 95 -7.31 -0.96 4.24
N VAL A 96 -6.74 -1.39 5.36
CA VAL A 96 -5.90 -2.57 5.37
C VAL A 96 -6.81 -3.79 5.41
N LEU A 97 -6.77 -4.58 4.36
CA LEU A 97 -7.64 -5.74 4.22
C LEU A 97 -6.98 -7.05 4.62
N GLU A 98 -5.66 -7.05 4.61
CA GLU A 98 -4.91 -8.25 4.93
C GLU A 98 -3.56 -7.87 5.53
N ASN A 99 -3.12 -8.62 6.53
CA ASN A 99 -1.82 -8.40 7.14
C ASN A 99 -1.48 -9.69 7.86
N LYS A 100 -0.81 -10.60 7.17
CA LYS A 100 -0.51 -11.89 7.76
C LYS A 100 0.79 -12.47 7.23
N ALA A 101 1.40 -13.33 8.02
CA ALA A 101 2.61 -14.00 7.59
C ALA A 101 2.28 -14.97 6.48
N GLU A 102 3.15 -15.07 5.48
CA GLU A 102 3.01 -16.08 4.46
C GLU A 102 3.32 -17.44 5.06
N GLY A 103 2.72 -18.46 4.48
CA GLY A 103 2.95 -19.79 4.97
C GLY A 103 4.39 -20.22 4.76
N LYS A 104 4.79 -21.25 5.46
CA LYS A 104 6.08 -21.81 5.34
C LYS A 104 6.43 -22.20 3.94
N ASN A 105 5.49 -22.68 3.21
CA ASN A 105 5.69 -23.03 1.82
C ASN A 105 4.76 -22.20 1.03
N PRO A 106 5.20 -21.04 0.67
CA PRO A 106 4.32 -20.12 -0.05
C PRO A 106 3.94 -20.62 -1.43
N ASP A 107 4.62 -21.59 -1.93
CA ASP A 107 4.24 -22.13 -3.23
C ASP A 107 3.22 -23.27 -3.13
#